data_2f14e36dea526a8f724b918d37124b7c
#
_entry.id   2f14e36dea526a8f724b918d37124b7c
#
_cell.length_a   1.000
_cell.length_b   1.000
_cell.length_c   1.000
_cell.angle_alpha   90.00
_cell.angle_beta   90.00
_cell.angle_gamma   90.00
#
_symmetry.space_group_name_H-M   'P 1'
#
loop_
_entity.id
_entity.type
_entity.pdbx_description
1 polymer ?
#
loop_
_entity_poly.entity_id
_entity_poly.type
_entity_poly.pdbx_seq_one_letter_code
_entity_poly.pdbx_strand_id
1 'polypeptide(L)'
;RTTTVTIYESGDIMLCKVAATGEISWIQTLPKKQREKLVQHYGYSVTSGWGPGMRFFSTSEMPYHSGFGAVKSGQNINIFMNDNPKNATVTKAGQQVRTASAITKSDCFMISVDEKTGALTRNQIFSNKDIPTAMPKSMVTIGNDVYMVGRSDKNVWKNRIAVGRITLK
;
A
#
# COMPACT_ATOMS: atom_id res chain seq x y z
N ARG A 1 -31.21 -7.81 7.52
CA ARG A 1 -29.99 -7.02 7.27
C ARG A 1 -28.86 -8.02 6.98
N THR A 2 -28.35 -8.00 5.76
CA THR A 2 -27.26 -8.89 5.35
C THR A 2 -25.94 -8.14 5.46
N THR A 3 -24.94 -8.78 6.03
CA THR A 3 -23.58 -8.24 6.10
C THR A 3 -22.65 -9.16 5.32
N THR A 4 -21.99 -8.64 4.32
CA THR A 4 -20.94 -9.34 3.59
C THR A 4 -19.57 -8.90 4.09
N VAL A 5 -18.71 -9.85 4.37
CA VAL A 5 -17.32 -9.62 4.78
C VAL A 5 -16.41 -10.19 3.71
N THR A 6 -15.66 -9.30 3.06
CA THR A 6 -14.65 -9.68 2.08
C THR A 6 -13.26 -9.51 2.70
N ILE A 7 -12.42 -10.52 2.60
CA ILE A 7 -11.05 -10.50 3.11
C ILE A 7 -10.11 -10.58 1.93
N TYR A 8 -9.24 -9.57 1.80
CA TYR A 8 -8.15 -9.55 0.82
C TYR A 8 -6.85 -9.89 1.52
N GLU A 9 -6.18 -10.91 1.04
CA GLU A 9 -4.85 -11.30 1.52
C GLU A 9 -3.84 -11.13 0.38
N SER A 10 -2.68 -10.56 0.68
CA SER A 10 -1.59 -10.47 -0.27
C SER A 10 -0.27 -10.82 0.39
N GLY A 11 0.45 -11.72 -0.25
CA GLY A 11 1.74 -12.26 0.19
C GLY A 11 2.93 -11.52 -0.38
N ASP A 12 4.04 -12.22 -0.44
CA ASP A 12 5.33 -11.74 -0.90
C ASP A 12 5.29 -11.14 -2.31
N ILE A 13 6.19 -10.20 -2.56
CA ILE A 13 6.41 -9.63 -3.89
C ILE A 13 7.66 -10.28 -4.47
N MET A 14 7.50 -10.94 -5.61
CA MET A 14 8.64 -11.43 -6.39
C MET A 14 9.11 -10.32 -7.34
N LEU A 15 10.40 -10.06 -7.31
CA LEU A 15 11.08 -9.09 -8.13
C LEU A 15 12.11 -9.82 -8.98
N CYS A 16 12.17 -9.53 -10.26
CA CYS A 16 13.20 -10.06 -11.13
C CYS A 16 13.68 -8.99 -12.12
N LYS A 17 14.94 -9.07 -12.48
CA LYS A 17 15.52 -8.30 -13.58
C LYS A 17 15.80 -9.24 -14.74
N VAL A 18 15.25 -8.90 -15.89
CA VAL A 18 15.48 -9.60 -17.14
C VAL A 18 16.31 -8.70 -18.05
N ALA A 19 17.41 -9.21 -18.57
CA ALA A 19 18.24 -8.53 -19.55
C ALA A 19 17.53 -8.45 -20.93
N ALA A 20 18.00 -7.59 -21.81
CA ALA A 20 17.46 -7.50 -23.17
C ALA A 20 17.60 -8.81 -23.98
N THR A 21 18.55 -9.67 -23.60
CA THR A 21 18.73 -11.02 -24.14
C THR A 21 17.68 -12.04 -23.71
N GLY A 22 16.83 -11.68 -22.71
CA GLY A 22 15.87 -12.58 -22.08
C GLY A 22 16.42 -13.33 -20.86
N GLU A 23 17.70 -13.16 -20.53
CA GLU A 23 18.30 -13.81 -19.35
C GLU A 23 17.90 -13.12 -18.04
N ILE A 24 17.69 -13.91 -17.00
CA ILE A 24 17.40 -13.39 -15.66
C ILE A 24 18.71 -13.00 -14.99
N SER A 25 18.89 -11.69 -14.73
CA SER A 25 20.07 -11.17 -14.04
C SER A 25 20.02 -11.45 -12.54
N TRP A 26 18.85 -11.31 -11.93
CA TRP A 26 18.59 -11.63 -10.52
C TRP A 26 17.09 -11.83 -10.25
N ILE A 27 16.80 -12.57 -9.19
CA ILE A 27 15.47 -12.73 -8.61
C ILE A 27 15.57 -12.43 -7.11
N GLN A 28 14.63 -11.65 -6.60
CA GLN A 28 14.50 -11.34 -5.18
C GLN A 28 13.06 -11.49 -4.72
N THR A 29 12.89 -11.88 -3.47
CA THR A 29 11.60 -11.90 -2.80
C THR A 29 11.57 -10.84 -1.72
N LEU A 30 10.63 -9.90 -1.85
CA LEU A 30 10.32 -8.94 -0.78
C LEU A 30 9.22 -9.56 0.10
N PRO A 31 9.57 -9.98 1.34
CA PRO A 31 8.59 -10.59 2.22
C PRO A 31 7.51 -9.59 2.63
N LYS A 32 6.26 -10.00 2.46
CA LYS A 32 5.07 -9.18 2.75
C LYS A 32 3.90 -10.07 3.17
N LYS A 33 3.13 -9.62 4.16
CA LYS A 33 1.87 -10.27 4.54
C LYS A 33 0.85 -9.23 4.96
N GLN A 34 -0.08 -8.93 4.06
CA GLN A 34 -1.16 -7.96 4.31
C GLN A 34 -2.50 -8.68 4.30
N ARG A 35 -3.40 -8.19 5.17
CA ARG A 35 -4.78 -8.65 5.24
C ARG A 35 -5.69 -7.45 5.45
N GLU A 36 -6.54 -7.16 4.48
CA GLU A 36 -7.53 -6.08 4.55
C GLU A 36 -8.94 -6.68 4.58
N LYS A 37 -9.71 -6.26 5.57
CA LYS A 37 -11.10 -6.70 5.76
C LYS A 37 -12.03 -5.58 5.35
N LEU A 38 -12.89 -5.85 4.38
CA LEU A 38 -13.97 -4.96 3.97
C LEU A 38 -15.30 -5.51 4.46
N VAL A 39 -16.10 -4.66 5.08
CA VAL A 39 -17.42 -5.01 5.60
C VAL A 39 -18.46 -4.20 4.86
N GLN A 40 -19.33 -4.88 4.12
CA GLN A 40 -20.44 -4.28 3.40
C GLN A 40 -21.75 -4.56 4.14
N HIS A 41 -22.48 -3.52 4.46
CA HIS A 41 -23.81 -3.62 5.04
C HIS A 41 -24.86 -3.37 3.97
N TYR A 42 -25.59 -4.39 3.58
CA TYR A 42 -26.75 -4.27 2.73
C TYR A 42 -27.97 -4.01 3.61
N GLY A 43 -28.42 -2.77 3.65
CA GLY A 43 -29.69 -2.37 4.23
C GLY A 43 -30.45 -1.59 3.16
N TYR A 44 -31.78 -1.68 3.12
CA TYR A 44 -32.59 -0.75 2.35
C TYR A 44 -32.27 0.67 2.84
N SER A 45 -31.38 1.36 2.16
CA SER A 45 -31.23 2.80 2.29
C SER A 45 -32.24 3.41 1.32
N VAL A 46 -33.38 3.73 1.84
CA VAL A 46 -34.27 4.67 1.19
C VAL A 46 -33.51 5.99 1.14
N THR A 47 -33.14 6.38 -0.06
CA THR A 47 -32.82 7.75 -0.47
C THR A 47 -31.84 8.53 0.39
N SER A 48 -30.61 8.46 0.11
CA SER A 48 -29.83 9.70 0.09
C SER A 48 -29.57 10.04 -1.38
N GLY A 49 -30.09 11.18 -1.81
CA GLY A 49 -29.96 11.71 -3.17
C GLY A 49 -28.54 12.17 -3.51
N TRP A 50 -27.57 11.31 -3.28
CA TRP A 50 -26.17 11.52 -3.61
C TRP A 50 -25.90 10.74 -4.91
N GLY A 51 -25.68 11.47 -5.97
CA GLY A 51 -25.53 10.95 -7.32
C GLY A 51 -24.38 9.96 -7.51
N PRO A 52 -24.28 9.35 -8.71
CA PRO A 52 -23.34 8.26 -9.05
C PRO A 52 -21.86 8.60 -8.85
N GLY A 53 -21.48 9.87 -8.72
CA GLY A 53 -20.09 10.31 -8.58
C GLY A 53 -19.43 10.00 -7.23
N MET A 54 -20.19 9.67 -6.18
CA MET A 54 -19.62 9.39 -4.86
C MET A 54 -19.11 7.94 -4.67
N ARG A 55 -19.39 7.04 -5.60
CA ARG A 55 -18.90 5.65 -5.52
C ARG A 55 -17.38 5.54 -5.70
N PHE A 56 -16.73 6.54 -6.29
CA PHE A 56 -15.28 6.55 -6.47
C PHE A 56 -14.47 6.51 -5.16
N PHE A 57 -15.05 6.88 -4.05
CA PHE A 57 -14.40 6.90 -2.74
C PHE A 57 -15.03 5.94 -1.73
N SER A 58 -15.92 5.06 -2.16
CA SER A 58 -16.43 4.02 -1.27
C SER A 58 -15.35 2.98 -1.03
N THR A 59 -14.82 2.94 0.18
CA THR A 59 -13.84 1.93 0.63
C THR A 59 -14.48 0.55 0.82
N SER A 60 -15.78 0.44 0.59
CA SER A 60 -16.53 -0.78 0.86
C SER A 60 -16.34 -1.89 -0.18
N GLU A 61 -15.74 -1.60 -1.32
CA GLU A 61 -15.67 -2.55 -2.43
C GLU A 61 -14.25 -2.92 -2.86
N MET A 62 -13.23 -2.12 -2.49
CA MET A 62 -11.85 -2.36 -2.92
C MET A 62 -10.83 -2.18 -1.79
N PRO A 63 -9.78 -3.01 -1.76
CA PRO A 63 -8.71 -2.91 -0.79
C PRO A 63 -7.75 -1.76 -1.17
N TYR A 64 -8.06 -0.54 -0.77
CA TYR A 64 -7.25 0.63 -1.13
C TYR A 64 -5.93 0.72 -0.38
N HIS A 65 -5.87 0.22 0.84
CA HIS A 65 -4.72 0.38 1.72
C HIS A 65 -3.72 -0.76 1.62
N SER A 66 -4.16 -1.94 1.18
CA SER A 66 -3.28 -3.08 0.92
C SER A 66 -2.74 -3.04 -0.51
N GLY A 67 -1.65 -3.78 -0.74
CA GLY A 67 -0.91 -3.74 -1.99
C GLY A 67 0.26 -2.76 -1.93
N PHE A 68 0.73 -2.31 -3.07
CA PHE A 68 1.89 -1.44 -3.19
C PHE A 68 1.80 -0.54 -4.41
N GLY A 69 2.58 0.55 -4.41
CA GLY A 69 2.94 1.32 -5.58
C GLY A 69 4.43 1.24 -5.81
N ALA A 70 4.90 1.39 -7.04
CA ALA A 70 6.32 1.35 -7.38
C ALA A 70 6.70 2.48 -8.33
N VAL A 71 7.91 3.03 -8.14
CA VAL A 71 8.47 4.06 -8.99
C VAL A 71 9.97 3.87 -9.15
N LYS A 72 10.49 4.08 -10.35
CA LYS A 72 11.92 4.08 -10.61
C LYS A 72 12.49 5.49 -10.36
N SER A 73 13.58 5.58 -9.61
CA SER A 73 14.37 6.79 -9.40
C SER A 73 15.86 6.45 -9.42
N GLY A 74 16.58 7.03 -10.35
CA GLY A 74 18.00 6.71 -10.58
C GLY A 74 18.22 5.21 -10.81
N GLN A 75 19.06 4.60 -9.99
CA GLN A 75 19.38 3.16 -10.04
C GLN A 75 18.51 2.31 -9.11
N ASN A 76 17.46 2.90 -8.52
CA ASN A 76 16.59 2.21 -7.58
C ASN A 76 15.16 2.10 -8.11
N ILE A 77 14.52 0.98 -7.78
CA ILE A 77 13.07 0.83 -7.84
C ILE A 77 12.57 0.99 -6.40
N ASN A 78 11.76 2.01 -6.16
CA ASN A 78 11.20 2.29 -4.84
C ASN A 78 9.77 1.78 -4.77
N ILE A 79 9.51 0.87 -3.84
CA ILE A 79 8.21 0.24 -3.60
C ILE A 79 7.64 0.84 -2.32
N PHE A 80 6.45 1.40 -2.39
CA PHE A 80 5.73 1.95 -1.24
C PHE A 80 4.62 1.00 -0.83
N MET A 81 4.55 0.67 0.45
CA MET A 81 3.48 -0.19 1.00
C MET A 81 3.25 0.08 2.48
N ASN A 82 2.02 -0.18 2.92
CA ASN A 82 1.71 -0.23 4.35
C ASN A 82 2.10 -1.59 4.90
N ASP A 83 2.80 -1.62 6.04
CA ASP A 83 3.19 -2.88 6.66
C ASP A 83 3.18 -2.79 8.19
N ASN A 84 3.26 -3.93 8.85
CA ASN A 84 3.38 -4.00 10.29
C ASN A 84 4.70 -3.34 10.73
N PRO A 85 4.70 -2.44 11.73
CA PRO A 85 5.94 -1.79 12.21
C PRO A 85 7.03 -2.78 12.62
N LYS A 86 6.64 -3.97 13.09
CA LYS A 86 7.59 -5.04 13.47
C LYS A 86 8.32 -5.67 12.28
N ASN A 87 7.93 -5.35 11.06
CA ASN A 87 8.62 -5.81 9.85
C ASN A 87 9.68 -4.83 9.34
N ALA A 88 10.04 -3.80 10.11
CA ALA A 88 10.98 -2.75 9.70
C ALA A 88 12.35 -3.27 9.21
N THR A 89 12.80 -4.42 9.73
CA THR A 89 14.07 -5.05 9.36
C THR A 89 13.93 -6.25 8.41
N VAL A 90 12.71 -6.54 7.97
CA VAL A 90 12.43 -7.70 7.10
C VAL A 90 12.74 -7.34 5.65
N THR A 91 13.81 -7.91 5.10
CA THR A 91 14.27 -7.65 3.72
C THR A 91 14.64 -8.93 2.96
N LYS A 92 14.69 -10.09 3.63
CA LYS A 92 15.15 -11.34 3.02
C LYS A 92 14.06 -12.41 3.06
N ALA A 93 13.97 -13.23 2.01
CA ALA A 93 13.14 -14.43 2.00
C ALA A 93 13.41 -15.32 3.22
N GLY A 94 12.37 -15.96 3.75
CA GLY A 94 12.48 -16.84 4.92
C GLY A 94 12.45 -16.13 6.28
N GLN A 95 12.58 -14.80 6.33
CA GLN A 95 12.40 -14.08 7.59
C GLN A 95 10.92 -14.11 8.03
N GLN A 96 10.71 -14.13 9.36
CA GLN A 96 9.37 -14.11 9.92
C GLN A 96 8.67 -12.77 9.64
N VAL A 97 7.52 -12.82 8.96
CA VAL A 97 6.70 -11.65 8.62
C VAL A 97 5.48 -11.58 9.53
N ARG A 98 5.27 -10.45 10.17
CA ARG A 98 4.05 -10.15 10.92
C ARG A 98 2.97 -9.63 9.97
N THR A 99 1.78 -10.18 10.08
CA THR A 99 0.65 -9.75 9.24
C THR A 99 0.28 -8.28 9.51
N ALA A 100 0.19 -7.47 8.47
CA ALA A 100 -0.42 -6.15 8.53
C ALA A 100 -1.94 -6.28 8.32
N SER A 101 -2.68 -6.48 9.41
CA SER A 101 -4.15 -6.64 9.40
C SER A 101 -4.88 -5.40 9.90
N ALA A 102 -4.25 -4.60 10.74
CA ALA A 102 -4.78 -3.32 11.22
C ALA A 102 -4.06 -2.19 10.50
N ILE A 103 -4.46 -1.91 9.26
CA ILE A 103 -3.76 -0.97 8.37
C ILE A 103 -3.65 0.44 8.98
N THR A 104 -4.66 0.91 9.72
CA THR A 104 -4.60 2.20 10.44
C THR A 104 -3.57 2.24 11.57
N LYS A 105 -3.02 1.10 11.96
CA LYS A 105 -1.95 0.96 12.96
C LYS A 105 -0.63 0.51 12.31
N SER A 106 -0.59 0.42 10.99
CA SER A 106 0.61 0.10 10.21
C SER A 106 1.47 1.33 10.02
N ASP A 107 2.67 1.13 9.49
CA ASP A 107 3.52 2.19 8.99
C ASP A 107 3.61 2.09 7.47
N CYS A 108 3.79 3.24 6.82
CA CYS A 108 4.15 3.28 5.40
C CYS A 108 5.66 3.14 5.26
N PHE A 109 6.08 2.16 4.49
CA PHE A 109 7.49 1.89 4.19
C PHE A 109 7.80 2.19 2.73
N MET A 110 9.00 2.67 2.49
CA MET A 110 9.66 2.66 1.20
C MET A 110 10.72 1.57 1.19
N ILE A 111 10.59 0.64 0.27
CA ILE A 111 11.57 -0.40 0.02
C ILE A 111 12.30 -0.03 -1.27
N SER A 112 13.60 0.26 -1.15
CA SER A 112 14.44 0.55 -2.30
C SER A 112 15.13 -0.73 -2.75
N VAL A 113 15.01 -1.03 -4.03
CA VAL A 113 15.60 -2.17 -4.71
C VAL A 113 16.70 -1.65 -5.62
N ASP A 114 17.95 -2.00 -5.35
CA ASP A 114 19.07 -1.68 -6.23
C ASP A 114 18.90 -2.41 -7.59
N GLU A 115 18.86 -1.67 -8.68
CA GLU A 115 18.61 -2.24 -10.00
C GLU A 115 19.72 -3.19 -10.47
N LYS A 116 20.95 -3.01 -10.03
CA LYS A 116 22.08 -3.85 -10.45
C LYS A 116 22.14 -5.16 -9.70
N THR A 117 21.91 -5.12 -8.39
CA THR A 117 22.17 -6.25 -7.49
C THR A 117 20.89 -6.91 -6.99
N GLY A 118 19.74 -6.24 -7.08
CA GLY A 118 18.49 -6.66 -6.45
C GLY A 118 18.49 -6.49 -4.92
N ALA A 119 19.52 -5.86 -4.34
CA ALA A 119 19.60 -5.66 -2.89
C ALA A 119 18.43 -4.78 -2.40
N LEU A 120 17.83 -5.20 -1.28
CA LEU A 120 16.67 -4.53 -0.68
C LEU A 120 17.09 -3.74 0.56
N THR A 121 16.63 -2.50 0.64
CA THR A 121 16.64 -1.71 1.86
C THR A 121 15.20 -1.29 2.20
N ARG A 122 14.87 -1.21 3.49
CA ARG A 122 13.53 -0.88 3.96
C ARG A 122 13.61 0.30 4.93
N ASN A 123 12.89 1.38 4.61
CA ASN A 123 12.85 2.59 5.41
C ASN A 123 11.39 2.94 5.74
N GLN A 124 11.11 3.20 7.01
CA GLN A 124 9.83 3.76 7.43
C GLN A 124 9.77 5.22 6.98
N ILE A 125 8.68 5.59 6.31
CA ILE A 125 8.44 6.97 5.86
C ILE A 125 7.60 7.73 6.89
N PHE A 126 6.48 7.12 7.32
CA PHE A 126 5.62 7.68 8.36
C PHE A 126 4.72 6.62 8.99
N SER A 127 4.13 6.95 10.13
CA SER A 127 3.14 6.10 10.80
C SER A 127 1.72 6.49 10.41
N ASN A 128 0.92 5.52 10.01
CA ASN A 128 -0.50 5.71 9.73
C ASN A 128 -1.35 6.03 10.98
N LYS A 129 -0.74 6.00 12.19
CA LYS A 129 -1.39 6.43 13.43
C LYS A 129 -1.53 7.95 13.51
N ASP A 130 -0.55 8.66 12.95
CA ASP A 130 -0.38 10.10 13.12
C ASP A 130 -1.05 10.90 11.99
N ILE A 131 -1.25 10.28 10.84
CA ILE A 131 -1.82 10.88 9.63
C ILE A 131 -2.94 10.01 9.05
N PRO A 132 -3.73 10.50 8.07
CA PRO A 132 -4.62 9.66 7.30
C PRO A 132 -3.87 8.47 6.69
N THR A 133 -4.48 7.27 6.77
CA THR A 133 -3.87 6.03 6.32
C THR A 133 -3.47 6.12 4.85
N ALA A 134 -2.21 5.87 4.56
CA ALA A 134 -1.68 5.92 3.20
C ALA A 134 -2.36 4.92 2.27
N MET A 135 -2.48 5.32 1.02
CA MET A 135 -3.01 4.51 -0.09
C MET A 135 -1.91 4.36 -1.16
N PRO A 136 -0.93 3.47 -0.99
CA PRO A 136 0.24 3.38 -1.87
C PRO A 136 -0.10 3.14 -3.35
N LYS A 137 -1.23 2.46 -3.64
CA LYS A 137 -1.72 2.26 -5.01
C LYS A 137 -2.16 3.56 -5.71
N SER A 138 -2.44 4.62 -4.95
CA SER A 138 -2.91 5.91 -5.48
C SER A 138 -1.78 6.89 -5.77
N MET A 139 -0.53 6.44 -5.71
CA MET A 139 0.59 7.33 -5.92
C MET A 139 0.74 7.76 -7.37
N VAL A 140 1.18 9.01 -7.54
CA VAL A 140 1.50 9.62 -8.84
C VAL A 140 2.89 10.23 -8.73
N THR A 141 3.68 10.13 -9.81
CA THR A 141 5.02 10.71 -9.87
C THR A 141 5.02 11.93 -10.76
N ILE A 142 5.59 13.05 -10.28
CA ILE A 142 5.79 14.27 -11.04
C ILE A 142 7.25 14.70 -10.82
N GLY A 143 8.08 14.58 -11.85
CA GLY A 143 9.53 14.75 -11.71
C GLY A 143 10.11 13.74 -10.71
N ASN A 144 10.82 14.24 -9.70
CA ASN A 144 11.40 13.41 -8.63
C ASN A 144 10.46 13.28 -7.41
N ASP A 145 9.27 13.84 -7.49
CA ASP A 145 8.31 13.82 -6.39
C ASP A 145 7.26 12.73 -6.59
N VAL A 146 7.03 11.97 -5.53
CA VAL A 146 5.92 11.03 -5.41
C VAL A 146 4.82 11.65 -4.56
N TYR A 147 3.64 11.77 -5.11
CA TYR A 147 2.45 12.22 -4.41
C TYR A 147 1.59 11.00 -4.07
N MET A 148 1.18 10.92 -2.82
CA MET A 148 0.38 9.80 -2.31
C MET A 148 -0.82 10.33 -1.54
N VAL A 149 -2.00 9.79 -1.83
CA VAL A 149 -3.22 10.08 -1.07
C VAL A 149 -3.24 9.24 0.19
N GLY A 150 -3.70 9.83 1.28
CA GLY A 150 -4.06 9.14 2.51
C GLY A 150 -5.51 9.43 2.88
N ARG A 151 -6.20 8.43 3.42
CA ARG A 151 -7.59 8.54 3.86
C ARG A 151 -7.81 7.86 5.21
N SER A 152 -8.58 8.51 6.09
CA SER A 152 -9.06 7.92 7.35
C SER A 152 -10.56 7.97 7.40
N ASP A 153 -11.18 6.80 7.48
CA ASP A 153 -12.62 6.64 7.64
C ASP A 153 -12.94 6.32 9.11
N LYS A 154 -12.85 7.31 10.00
CA LYS A 154 -13.16 7.08 11.42
C LYS A 154 -14.66 6.99 11.69
N ASN A 155 -15.45 7.75 10.96
CA ASN A 155 -16.93 7.67 10.92
C ASN A 155 -17.43 8.51 9.75
N VAL A 156 -18.73 8.44 9.44
CA VAL A 156 -19.39 9.12 8.30
C VAL A 156 -19.15 10.65 8.32
N TRP A 157 -18.91 11.23 9.50
CA TRP A 157 -18.79 12.68 9.71
C TRP A 157 -17.36 13.17 9.87
N LYS A 158 -16.36 12.30 9.99
CA LYS A 158 -14.96 12.66 10.27
C LYS A 158 -13.98 11.96 9.32
N ASN A 159 -14.25 12.02 8.03
CA ASN A 159 -13.31 11.56 7.04
C ASN A 159 -12.20 12.60 6.87
N ARG A 160 -10.96 12.16 6.90
CA ARG A 160 -9.79 12.98 6.61
C ARG A 160 -9.13 12.46 5.35
N ILE A 161 -8.78 13.38 4.47
CA ILE A 161 -7.99 13.12 3.27
C ILE A 161 -6.74 14.00 3.38
N ALA A 162 -5.61 13.45 3.03
CA ALA A 162 -4.36 14.19 2.90
C ALA A 162 -3.63 13.76 1.62
N VAL A 163 -2.81 14.65 1.11
CA VAL A 163 -1.84 14.35 0.04
C VAL A 163 -0.45 14.56 0.62
N GLY A 164 0.33 13.51 0.65
CA GLY A 164 1.74 13.56 1.02
C GLY A 164 2.62 13.71 -0.21
N ARG A 165 3.73 14.47 -0.09
CA ARG A 165 4.79 14.56 -1.10
C ARG A 165 6.06 13.96 -0.54
N ILE A 166 6.70 13.09 -1.30
CA ILE A 166 7.98 12.45 -0.97
C ILE A 166 8.93 12.74 -2.14
N THR A 167 10.01 13.45 -1.87
CA THR A 167 11.04 13.74 -2.89
C THR A 167 12.06 12.59 -2.90
N LEU A 168 12.23 11.94 -4.04
CA LEU A 168 13.23 10.91 -4.27
C LEU A 168 14.57 11.57 -4.66
N LYS A 169 15.63 11.15 -4.02
CA LYS A 169 17.01 11.63 -4.30
C LYS A 169 17.71 10.70 -5.27
#